data_74370eb29a7b08073254cb781cbe0bb7
#
_entry.id   74370eb29a7b08073254cb781cbe0bb7
#
_cell.length_a   1.000
_cell.length_b   1.000
_cell.length_c   1.000
_cell.angle_alpha   90.00
_cell.angle_beta   90.00
_cell.angle_gamma   90.00
#
_symmetry.space_group_name_H-M   'P 1'
#
loop_
_entity.id
_entity.type
_entity.pdbx_description
1 polymer ?
#
loop_
_entity_poly.entity_id
_entity_poly.type
_entity_poly.pdbx_seq_one_letter_code
_entity_poly.pdbx_strand_id
1 'polypeptide(L)'
;MRLRNLIPLLLLSTFGALTFTGCGGSGGDVTQGTEAQVAEPGIAADAAAAEALGYIPSSKAGEHRGEDVTVRGSVKDYQYVSGRKGRPYILLFDKPGIVERGSSVSDMKTPESFKVVVWKQDHKNFPANFAGGYAGHTVCVTGTVVEYDGKPAIEAHDPSQLEIDC
;
A
#
# COMPACT_ATOMS: atom_id res chain seq x y z
N MET A 1 -27.03 -11.14 -39.59
CA MET A 1 -27.59 -9.78 -39.61
C MET A 1 -26.68 -8.89 -38.80
N ARG A 2 -25.74 -8.13 -39.45
CA ARG A 2 -25.76 -6.68 -39.79
C ARG A 2 -25.98 -5.83 -38.52
N LEU A 3 -25.10 -4.91 -38.11
CA LEU A 3 -24.35 -3.76 -38.69
C LEU A 3 -23.22 -3.40 -37.71
N ARG A 4 -21.98 -3.25 -37.98
CA ARG A 4 -21.19 -2.16 -38.64
C ARG A 4 -21.65 -0.75 -38.28
N ASN A 5 -20.89 -0.07 -37.40
CA ASN A 5 -20.76 1.37 -37.46
C ASN A 5 -19.31 1.79 -37.13
N LEU A 6 -18.63 2.13 -38.20
CA LEU A 6 -17.41 2.92 -38.24
C LEU A 6 -17.82 4.39 -38.26
N ILE A 7 -17.22 5.20 -37.42
CA ILE A 7 -17.15 6.65 -37.60
C ILE A 7 -15.74 7.09 -37.22
N PRO A 8 -14.95 7.59 -38.17
CA PRO A 8 -13.75 8.36 -37.90
C PRO A 8 -14.14 9.84 -37.82
N LEU A 9 -13.72 10.58 -36.83
CA LEU A 9 -13.70 12.03 -36.89
C LEU A 9 -12.36 12.57 -36.48
N LEU A 10 -11.61 12.96 -37.50
CA LEU A 10 -10.42 13.80 -37.48
C LEU A 10 -10.85 15.20 -37.02
N LEU A 11 -10.20 15.78 -36.05
CA LEU A 11 -10.20 17.23 -35.86
C LEU A 11 -8.78 17.72 -35.53
N LEU A 12 -8.19 18.30 -36.56
CA LEU A 12 -7.05 19.20 -36.52
C LEU A 12 -7.46 20.48 -35.71
N SER A 13 -6.64 20.93 -34.82
CA SER A 13 -6.64 22.34 -34.35
C SER A 13 -5.23 22.72 -33.95
N THR A 14 -4.55 23.32 -34.82
CA THR A 14 -3.94 24.66 -34.97
C THR A 14 -3.22 25.24 -33.74
N PHE A 15 -1.94 25.39 -34.01
CA PHE A 15 -0.92 26.26 -33.46
C PHE A 15 -1.43 27.59 -32.92
N GLY A 16 -1.03 27.93 -31.71
CA GLY A 16 -1.01 29.28 -31.17
C GLY A 16 0.37 29.60 -30.61
N ALA A 17 1.23 30.16 -31.42
CA ALA A 17 2.51 30.73 -30.99
C ALA A 17 2.25 32.04 -30.26
N LEU A 18 2.61 32.11 -29.00
CA LEU A 18 2.76 33.38 -28.24
C LEU A 18 4.23 33.58 -27.93
N THR A 19 4.86 34.43 -28.72
CA THR A 19 6.19 34.98 -28.46
C THR A 19 6.10 36.01 -27.36
N PHE A 20 6.68 35.74 -26.19
CA PHE A 20 6.98 36.75 -25.20
C PHE A 20 8.48 37.06 -25.24
N THR A 21 8.81 38.23 -25.79
CA THR A 21 10.12 38.84 -25.68
C THR A 21 10.15 39.64 -24.38
N GLY A 22 11.01 39.30 -23.44
CA GLY A 22 11.21 40.08 -22.20
C GLY A 22 12.58 39.79 -21.63
N CYS A 23 13.44 40.81 -21.63
CA CYS A 23 14.83 40.82 -21.20
C CYS A 23 15.14 40.40 -19.78
N GLY A 24 16.29 39.74 -19.62
CA GLY A 24 17.32 40.05 -18.60
C GLY A 24 17.20 39.36 -17.24
N GLY A 25 18.19 38.54 -16.92
CA GLY A 25 18.47 38.12 -15.55
C GLY A 25 19.20 36.78 -15.48
N SER A 26 20.44 36.85 -15.10
CA SER A 26 21.44 35.81 -14.84
C SER A 26 20.94 34.53 -14.21
N GLY A 27 21.45 33.42 -14.73
CA GLY A 27 22.01 32.28 -13.96
C GLY A 27 21.02 31.55 -13.06
N GLY A 28 20.55 30.39 -13.53
CA GLY A 28 19.88 29.39 -12.71
C GLY A 28 19.57 28.21 -13.59
N ASP A 29 20.44 27.22 -13.55
CA ASP A 29 20.27 25.91 -14.14
C ASP A 29 18.98 25.27 -13.55
N VAL A 30 17.89 25.30 -14.32
CA VAL A 30 16.65 24.62 -13.93
C VAL A 30 16.78 23.17 -14.37
N THR A 31 17.48 22.39 -13.56
CA THR A 31 17.36 20.94 -13.56
C THR A 31 15.88 20.60 -13.39
N GLN A 32 15.28 19.95 -14.38
CA GLN A 32 13.97 19.34 -14.26
C GLN A 32 13.99 18.42 -13.06
N GLY A 33 13.39 18.87 -11.97
CA GLY A 33 13.16 18.05 -10.78
C GLY A 33 12.15 16.99 -11.13
N THR A 34 12.62 15.76 -11.31
CA THR A 34 11.82 14.55 -11.09
C THR A 34 11.15 14.76 -9.74
N GLU A 35 9.82 14.81 -9.71
CA GLU A 35 9.05 14.75 -8.47
C GLU A 35 9.37 13.43 -7.78
N ALA A 36 10.44 13.44 -7.00
CA ALA A 36 10.68 12.40 -6.01
C ALA A 36 9.53 12.51 -5.01
N GLN A 37 8.64 11.54 -4.98
CA GLN A 37 7.68 11.36 -3.90
C GLN A 37 8.48 11.39 -2.61
N VAL A 38 8.32 12.46 -1.84
CA VAL A 38 8.92 12.61 -0.51
C VAL A 38 8.26 11.56 0.37
N ALA A 39 8.91 10.39 0.49
CA ALA A 39 8.51 9.39 1.47
C ALA A 39 8.58 10.05 2.86
N GLU A 40 7.55 9.85 3.66
CA GLU A 40 7.57 10.32 5.04
C GLU A 40 8.80 9.77 5.74
N PRO A 41 9.58 10.59 6.49
CA PRO A 41 10.90 10.22 6.99
C PRO A 41 10.91 8.93 7.85
N GLY A 42 9.80 8.62 8.52
CA GLY A 42 9.65 7.39 9.30
C GLY A 42 9.59 6.13 8.44
N ILE A 43 8.86 6.16 7.32
CA ILE A 43 8.71 4.99 6.44
C ILE A 43 10.03 4.69 5.72
N ALA A 44 10.77 5.72 5.33
CA ALA A 44 12.08 5.55 4.69
C ALA A 44 13.12 4.93 5.64
N ALA A 45 13.12 5.32 6.92
CA ALA A 45 13.99 4.75 7.93
C ALA A 45 13.65 3.27 8.21
N ASP A 46 12.37 2.93 8.32
CA ASP A 46 11.91 1.55 8.51
C ASP A 46 12.27 0.67 7.31
N ALA A 47 12.16 1.20 6.08
CA ALA A 47 12.53 0.49 4.87
C ALA A 47 14.04 0.20 4.80
N ALA A 48 14.89 1.18 5.10
CA ALA A 48 16.35 1.00 5.13
C ALA A 48 16.78 -0.02 6.21
N ALA A 49 16.12 0.00 7.37
CA ALA A 49 16.37 -0.97 8.44
C ALA A 49 15.97 -2.40 8.03
N ALA A 50 14.85 -2.56 7.32
CA ALA A 50 14.43 -3.87 6.80
C ALA A 50 15.45 -4.44 5.82
N GLU A 51 15.89 -3.66 4.83
CA GLU A 51 16.87 -4.07 3.83
C GLU A 51 18.23 -4.44 4.46
N ALA A 52 18.69 -3.67 5.44
CA ALA A 52 19.94 -3.95 6.15
C ALA A 52 19.92 -5.30 6.90
N LEU A 53 18.73 -5.76 7.30
CA LEU A 53 18.51 -7.05 7.96
C LEU A 53 18.18 -8.19 6.97
N GLY A 54 18.09 -7.88 5.67
CA GLY A 54 17.75 -8.86 4.63
C GLY A 54 16.25 -9.15 4.51
N TYR A 55 15.39 -8.30 5.06
CA TYR A 55 13.94 -8.39 4.92
C TYR A 55 13.45 -7.52 3.75
N ILE A 56 12.27 -7.85 3.22
CA ILE A 56 11.59 -6.99 2.27
C ILE A 56 10.85 -5.88 3.04
N PRO A 57 11.10 -4.60 2.77
CA PRO A 57 10.30 -3.53 3.36
C PRO A 57 8.84 -3.64 2.94
N SER A 58 7.90 -3.37 3.86
CA SER A 58 6.46 -3.35 3.58
C SER A 58 6.07 -2.46 2.38
N SER A 59 6.81 -1.36 2.18
CA SER A 59 6.64 -0.46 1.03
C SER A 59 6.99 -1.08 -0.32
N LYS A 60 7.83 -2.13 -0.34
CA LYS A 60 8.25 -2.87 -1.55
C LYS A 60 7.56 -4.22 -1.72
N ALA A 61 6.73 -4.64 -0.78
CA ALA A 61 6.05 -5.94 -0.83
C ALA A 61 5.28 -6.18 -2.14
N GLY A 62 4.76 -5.12 -2.76
CA GLY A 62 4.06 -5.21 -4.05
C GLY A 62 4.92 -5.68 -5.22
N GLU A 63 6.24 -5.57 -5.14
CA GLU A 63 7.19 -6.02 -6.17
C GLU A 63 7.40 -7.55 -6.12
N HIS A 64 7.06 -8.18 -4.98
CA HIS A 64 7.28 -9.61 -4.68
C HIS A 64 6.00 -10.45 -4.74
N ARG A 65 4.99 -10.03 -5.55
CA ARG A 65 3.75 -10.81 -5.68
C ARG A 65 4.02 -12.22 -6.22
N GLY A 66 3.46 -13.21 -5.53
CA GLY A 66 3.63 -14.62 -5.83
C GLY A 66 4.89 -15.25 -5.22
N GLU A 67 5.74 -14.48 -4.57
CA GLU A 67 6.95 -14.96 -3.91
C GLU A 67 6.67 -15.22 -2.42
N ASP A 68 7.38 -16.21 -1.87
CA ASP A 68 7.37 -16.52 -0.44
C ASP A 68 8.55 -15.79 0.21
N VAL A 69 8.24 -14.76 0.99
CA VAL A 69 9.22 -13.81 1.53
C VAL A 69 8.89 -13.43 2.97
N THR A 70 9.85 -12.80 3.65
CA THR A 70 9.62 -12.14 4.94
C THR A 70 9.56 -10.63 4.73
N VAL A 71 8.40 -10.06 4.98
CA VAL A 71 8.13 -8.61 4.91
C VAL A 71 8.23 -8.00 6.29
N ARG A 72 8.98 -6.91 6.43
CA ARG A 72 9.14 -6.14 7.67
C ARG A 72 8.56 -4.73 7.55
N GLY A 73 7.82 -4.28 8.55
CA GLY A 73 7.27 -2.92 8.60
C GLY A 73 6.56 -2.61 9.92
N SER A 74 6.15 -1.37 10.09
CA SER A 74 5.41 -0.92 11.26
C SER A 74 3.92 -1.15 11.11
N VAL A 75 3.30 -1.89 12.03
CA VAL A 75 1.83 -2.00 12.11
C VAL A 75 1.28 -0.74 12.76
N LYS A 76 0.56 0.06 11.99
CA LYS A 76 -0.01 1.33 12.48
C LYS A 76 -1.41 1.18 13.04
N ASP A 77 -2.16 0.19 12.55
CA ASP A 77 -3.55 0.00 12.95
C ASP A 77 -4.00 -1.43 12.59
N TYR A 78 -5.18 -1.80 13.05
CA TYR A 78 -5.84 -3.04 12.65
C TYR A 78 -7.34 -2.84 12.50
N GLN A 79 -7.97 -3.67 11.69
CA GLN A 79 -9.39 -3.61 11.41
C GLN A 79 -10.02 -5.00 11.41
N TYR A 80 -11.19 -5.14 12.02
CA TYR A 80 -12.06 -6.30 11.85
C TYR A 80 -13.16 -5.99 10.84
N VAL A 81 -13.18 -6.70 9.70
CA VAL A 81 -14.13 -6.45 8.62
C VAL A 81 -15.29 -7.44 8.69
N SER A 82 -16.27 -7.14 9.55
CA SER A 82 -17.41 -8.03 9.78
C SER A 82 -18.38 -8.15 8.60
N GLY A 83 -18.47 -7.12 7.76
CA GLY A 83 -19.38 -7.06 6.61
C GLY A 83 -18.90 -7.82 5.38
N ARG A 84 -17.64 -8.25 5.31
CA ARG A 84 -17.08 -9.02 4.19
C ARG A 84 -17.19 -10.53 4.40
N LYS A 85 -17.33 -11.26 3.27
CA LYS A 85 -17.20 -12.71 3.28
C LYS A 85 -15.84 -13.10 3.85
N GLY A 86 -15.83 -14.08 4.78
CA GLY A 86 -14.59 -14.49 5.44
C GLY A 86 -14.20 -13.66 6.67
N ARG A 87 -14.84 -12.51 6.91
CA ARG A 87 -14.72 -11.68 8.12
C ARG A 87 -13.28 -11.58 8.66
N PRO A 88 -12.33 -11.05 7.87
CA PRO A 88 -10.93 -11.03 8.28
C PRO A 88 -10.65 -9.97 9.34
N TYR A 89 -9.60 -10.20 10.13
CA TYR A 89 -8.77 -9.15 10.70
C TYR A 89 -7.73 -8.72 9.66
N ILE A 90 -7.48 -7.41 9.58
CA ILE A 90 -6.48 -6.82 8.69
C ILE A 90 -5.53 -6.01 9.55
N LEU A 91 -4.24 -6.32 9.53
CA LEU A 91 -3.20 -5.47 10.10
C LEU A 91 -2.74 -4.51 8.99
N LEU A 92 -2.70 -3.22 9.32
CA LEU A 92 -2.38 -2.14 8.40
C LEU A 92 -0.95 -1.66 8.66
N PHE A 93 -0.10 -1.82 7.67
CA PHE A 93 1.30 -1.42 7.74
C PHE A 93 1.48 0.02 7.23
N ASP A 94 2.46 0.74 7.81
CA ASP A 94 2.94 2.07 7.42
C ASP A 94 1.93 3.20 7.55
N LYS A 95 0.64 2.96 7.29
CA LYS A 95 -0.42 3.97 7.36
C LYS A 95 -1.63 3.44 8.12
N PRO A 96 -2.22 4.24 9.01
CA PRO A 96 -3.46 3.86 9.69
C PRO A 96 -4.62 3.80 8.69
N GLY A 97 -5.65 3.04 9.04
CA GLY A 97 -6.91 3.05 8.31
C GLY A 97 -7.59 4.41 8.38
N ILE A 98 -8.24 4.82 7.29
CA ILE A 98 -8.98 6.07 7.22
C ILE A 98 -10.48 5.76 7.21
N VAL A 99 -11.18 6.24 8.24
CA VAL A 99 -12.65 6.24 8.27
C VAL A 99 -13.12 7.64 7.85
N GLU A 100 -13.80 7.73 6.71
CA GLU A 100 -14.42 8.99 6.31
C GLU A 100 -15.57 9.31 7.29
N ARG A 101 -15.68 10.60 7.68
CA ARG A 101 -16.71 11.05 8.62
C ARG A 101 -18.11 10.72 8.08
N GLY A 102 -18.85 9.91 8.81
CA GLY A 102 -20.21 9.48 8.42
C GLY A 102 -20.27 8.12 7.71
N SER A 103 -19.13 7.50 7.45
CA SER A 103 -19.05 6.14 6.92
C SER A 103 -19.04 5.10 8.04
N SER A 104 -19.56 3.92 7.74
CA SER A 104 -19.44 2.77 8.65
C SER A 104 -17.99 2.29 8.71
N VAL A 105 -17.59 1.66 9.81
CA VAL A 105 -16.25 1.03 9.93
C VAL A 105 -16.02 -0.02 8.84
N SER A 106 -17.10 -0.60 8.28
CA SER A 106 -17.04 -1.50 7.13
C SER A 106 -16.62 -0.81 5.81
N ASP A 107 -16.75 0.52 5.73
CA ASP A 107 -16.43 1.31 4.54
C ASP A 107 -15.04 1.98 4.64
N MET A 108 -14.25 1.59 5.63
CA MET A 108 -12.90 2.10 5.83
C MET A 108 -12.06 1.86 4.57
N LYS A 109 -11.60 2.95 3.95
CA LYS A 109 -10.60 2.86 2.89
C LYS A 109 -9.29 2.39 3.49
N THR A 110 -8.91 1.18 3.15
CA THR A 110 -7.58 0.70 3.52
C THR A 110 -6.54 1.43 2.67
N PRO A 111 -5.45 1.94 3.30
CA PRO A 111 -4.41 2.64 2.57
C PRO A 111 -3.77 1.75 1.48
N GLU A 112 -3.08 2.41 0.54
CA GLU A 112 -2.32 1.78 -0.55
C GLU A 112 -1.07 1.02 -0.06
N SER A 113 -1.05 0.57 1.17
CA SER A 113 0.05 -0.07 1.85
C SER A 113 -0.13 -1.58 1.95
N PHE A 114 0.95 -2.26 2.26
CA PHE A 114 0.97 -3.68 2.56
C PHE A 114 0.07 -4.02 3.75
N LYS A 115 -0.50 -5.22 3.75
CA LYS A 115 -1.43 -5.72 4.77
C LYS A 115 -1.12 -7.15 5.15
N VAL A 116 -1.50 -7.49 6.38
CA VAL A 116 -1.65 -8.90 6.77
C VAL A 116 -3.12 -9.19 6.97
N VAL A 117 -3.59 -10.27 6.37
CA VAL A 117 -4.99 -10.70 6.41
C VAL A 117 -5.08 -12.01 7.18
N VAL A 118 -5.87 -12.01 8.26
CA VAL A 118 -6.17 -13.23 9.03
C VAL A 118 -7.65 -13.53 8.86
N TRP A 119 -7.95 -14.58 8.12
CA TRP A 119 -9.33 -14.98 7.85
C TRP A 119 -10.01 -15.56 9.09
N LYS A 120 -11.33 -15.41 9.20
CA LYS A 120 -12.10 -15.92 10.36
C LYS A 120 -11.85 -17.39 10.66
N GLN A 121 -11.65 -18.23 9.66
CA GLN A 121 -11.38 -19.65 9.83
C GLN A 121 -10.10 -19.91 10.62
N ASP A 122 -9.14 -18.98 10.54
CA ASP A 122 -7.82 -19.07 11.16
C ASP A 122 -7.77 -18.35 12.52
N HIS A 123 -8.78 -17.53 12.88
CA HIS A 123 -8.81 -16.82 14.17
C HIS A 123 -8.61 -17.73 15.38
N LYS A 124 -9.05 -18.97 15.30
CA LYS A 124 -8.89 -19.97 16.38
C LYS A 124 -7.43 -20.34 16.66
N ASN A 125 -6.54 -20.13 15.69
CA ASN A 125 -5.10 -20.40 15.82
C ASN A 125 -4.38 -19.27 16.55
N PHE A 126 -4.99 -18.09 16.61
CA PHE A 126 -4.41 -16.89 17.22
C PHE A 126 -4.95 -16.67 18.64
N PRO A 127 -4.15 -16.05 19.53
CA PRO A 127 -4.62 -15.62 20.85
C PRO A 127 -5.84 -14.68 20.76
N ALA A 128 -6.65 -14.63 21.80
CA ALA A 128 -7.74 -13.66 21.88
C ALA A 128 -7.18 -12.23 21.76
N ASN A 129 -7.85 -11.37 20.97
CA ASN A 129 -7.43 -9.98 20.71
C ASN A 129 -6.05 -9.82 20.09
N PHE A 130 -5.56 -10.84 19.38
CA PHE A 130 -4.22 -10.86 18.78
C PHE A 130 -3.92 -9.60 17.93
N ALA A 131 -4.88 -9.12 17.15
CA ALA A 131 -4.67 -8.01 16.23
C ALA A 131 -4.22 -6.73 16.94
N GLY A 132 -4.77 -6.45 18.12
CA GLY A 132 -4.35 -5.32 18.95
C GLY A 132 -2.94 -5.45 19.51
N GLY A 133 -2.44 -6.68 19.69
CA GLY A 133 -1.10 -6.94 20.18
C GLY A 133 0.01 -6.59 19.16
N TYR A 134 -0.31 -6.50 17.88
CA TYR A 134 0.65 -6.10 16.85
C TYR A 134 0.66 -4.60 16.57
N ALA A 135 -0.41 -3.88 16.92
CA ALA A 135 -0.53 -2.45 16.65
C ALA A 135 0.53 -1.64 17.43
N GLY A 136 1.23 -0.76 16.72
CA GLY A 136 2.30 0.07 17.28
C GLY A 136 3.68 -0.58 17.26
N HIS A 137 3.80 -1.85 16.87
CA HIS A 137 5.05 -2.58 16.79
C HIS A 137 5.61 -2.67 15.36
N THR A 138 6.91 -2.90 15.25
CA THR A 138 7.52 -3.41 14.03
C THR A 138 7.28 -4.91 13.98
N VAL A 139 6.80 -5.40 12.84
CA VAL A 139 6.44 -6.81 12.67
C VAL A 139 7.07 -7.36 11.40
N CYS A 140 7.66 -8.54 11.51
CA CYS A 140 8.04 -9.37 10.39
C CYS A 140 6.93 -10.40 10.13
N VAL A 141 6.52 -10.51 8.87
CA VAL A 141 5.54 -11.52 8.46
C VAL A 141 6.11 -12.35 7.33
N THR A 142 6.07 -13.67 7.48
CA THR A 142 6.56 -14.63 6.49
C THR A 142 5.39 -15.30 5.78
N GLY A 143 5.45 -15.33 4.44
CA GLY A 143 4.47 -15.99 3.61
C GLY A 143 4.48 -15.49 2.16
N THR A 144 3.59 -16.07 1.37
CA THR A 144 3.46 -15.68 -0.04
C THR A 144 2.73 -14.34 -0.16
N VAL A 145 3.32 -13.41 -0.91
CA VAL A 145 2.67 -12.12 -1.20
C VAL A 145 1.56 -12.34 -2.22
N VAL A 146 0.34 -12.09 -1.79
CA VAL A 146 -0.88 -12.18 -2.61
C VAL A 146 -1.47 -10.78 -2.83
N GLU A 147 -2.58 -10.72 -3.56
CA GLU A 147 -3.36 -9.50 -3.70
C GLU A 147 -4.65 -9.59 -2.85
N TYR A 148 -4.86 -8.61 -1.99
CA TYR A 148 -6.10 -8.41 -1.27
C TYR A 148 -6.63 -7.01 -1.54
N ASP A 149 -7.80 -6.94 -2.18
CA ASP A 149 -8.47 -5.66 -2.52
C ASP A 149 -7.58 -4.74 -3.39
N GLY A 150 -6.87 -5.33 -4.36
CA GLY A 150 -5.94 -4.61 -5.25
C GLY A 150 -4.60 -4.23 -4.62
N LYS A 151 -4.32 -4.64 -3.39
CA LYS A 151 -3.12 -4.26 -2.63
C LYS A 151 -2.29 -5.49 -2.25
N PRO A 152 -0.95 -5.32 -2.09
CA PRO A 152 -0.12 -6.43 -1.63
C PRO A 152 -0.49 -6.83 -0.21
N ALA A 153 -0.59 -8.14 0.00
CA ALA A 153 -0.92 -8.70 1.30
C ALA A 153 -0.25 -10.08 1.51
N ILE A 154 -0.08 -10.47 2.77
CA ILE A 154 0.18 -11.86 3.14
C ILE A 154 -1.01 -12.35 3.94
N GLU A 155 -1.53 -13.53 3.58
CA GLU A 155 -2.54 -14.23 4.39
C GLU A 155 -1.84 -15.02 5.49
N ALA A 156 -2.09 -14.66 6.74
CA ALA A 156 -1.53 -15.37 7.88
C ALA A 156 -2.55 -16.36 8.44
N HIS A 157 -2.13 -17.61 8.54
CA HIS A 157 -2.94 -18.74 9.02
C HIS A 157 -2.54 -19.17 10.43
N ASP A 158 -1.32 -18.81 10.86
CA ASP A 158 -0.76 -19.18 12.15
C ASP A 158 0.08 -18.03 12.72
N PRO A 159 0.05 -17.79 14.05
CA PRO A 159 0.82 -16.73 14.68
C PRO A 159 2.35 -16.85 14.52
N SER A 160 2.87 -18.05 14.25
CA SER A 160 4.30 -18.23 13.99
C SER A 160 4.80 -17.55 12.71
N GLN A 161 3.87 -17.12 11.84
CA GLN A 161 4.20 -16.32 10.65
C GLN A 161 4.49 -14.85 11.00
N LEU A 162 4.15 -14.39 12.21
CA LEU A 162 4.30 -13.01 12.65
C LEU A 162 5.23 -12.91 13.86
N GLU A 163 6.31 -12.16 13.71
CA GLU A 163 7.29 -11.89 14.76
C GLU A 163 7.27 -10.40 15.10
N ILE A 164 7.14 -10.07 16.40
CA ILE A 164 7.15 -8.70 16.90
C ILE A 164 8.61 -8.30 17.18
N ASP A 165 8.96 -7.07 16.78
CA ASP A 165 10.25 -6.44 17.05
C ASP A 165 11.45 -7.25 16.52
N CYS A 166 11.26 -7.89 15.37
CA CYS A 166 12.26 -8.67 14.65
C CYS A 166 13.49 -7.89 14.12
#